data_10775574fc655c96bb0c844e201c57bf
#
_entry.id   10775574fc655c96bb0c844e201c57bf
#
_cell.length_a   1.000
_cell.length_b   1.000
_cell.length_c   1.000
_cell.angle_alpha   90.00
_cell.angle_beta   90.00
_cell.angle_gamma   90.00
#
_symmetry.space_group_name_H-M   'P 1'
#
loop_
_entity.id
_entity.type
_entity.pdbx_description
1 polymer ?
#
loop_
_entity_poly.entity_id
_entity_poly.type
_entity_poly.pdbx_seq_one_letter_code
_entity_poly.pdbx_strand_id
1 'polypeptide(L)'
;MARGLFAAQTAGGAGIEKPNIIFILTDDQGYGDIGRHGHPVLESPNMDQMYDESVRFDHFYVSPSCSPTRAALLTGMHEFRNGVTHTLEPREHLFKDAVTLPDILKTAGYKTGWIGKWHLSYRPGYAPHQRGFDWTATNQEGPRDHFDVEIIRNNQRIPTKGFREDVYFDEAMTFIDEAGDQPFFLYLCT
;
A
#
# COMPACT_ATOMS: atom_id res chain seq x y z
N MET A 1 14.82 28.88 -53.09
CA MET A 1 14.46 28.79 -51.66
C MET A 1 13.57 27.54 -51.50
N ALA A 2 14.16 26.42 -51.10
CA ALA A 2 13.45 25.17 -50.89
C ALA A 2 13.17 25.03 -49.34
N ARG A 3 11.91 25.05 -48.98
CA ARG A 3 11.48 24.73 -47.60
C ARG A 3 11.44 23.21 -47.44
N GLY A 4 12.39 22.65 -46.70
CA GLY A 4 12.34 21.25 -46.28
C GLY A 4 11.21 21.08 -45.22
N LEU A 5 10.20 20.28 -45.60
CA LEU A 5 9.25 19.75 -44.63
C LEU A 5 9.98 18.67 -43.81
N PHE A 6 10.18 18.94 -42.52
CA PHE A 6 10.49 17.90 -41.57
C PHE A 6 9.21 17.11 -41.30
N ALA A 7 9.08 15.93 -41.90
CA ALA A 7 8.08 14.97 -41.48
C ALA A 7 8.48 14.46 -40.09
N ALA A 8 7.71 14.81 -39.08
CA ALA A 8 7.78 14.17 -37.76
C ALA A 8 7.37 12.70 -37.96
N GLN A 9 8.35 11.79 -37.94
CA GLN A 9 8.05 10.38 -37.79
C GLN A 9 7.41 10.22 -36.40
N THR A 10 6.11 9.96 -36.38
CA THR A 10 5.44 9.40 -35.18
C THR A 10 6.04 8.01 -35.01
N ALA A 11 7.00 7.89 -34.09
CA ALA A 11 7.40 6.61 -33.55
C ALA A 11 6.11 5.92 -33.08
N GLY A 12 5.71 4.83 -33.72
CA GLY A 12 4.62 3.98 -33.27
C GLY A 12 4.94 3.58 -31.83
N GLY A 13 4.15 4.08 -30.90
CA GLY A 13 4.33 3.78 -29.49
C GLY A 13 4.15 2.29 -29.28
N ALA A 14 5.24 1.56 -29.07
CA ALA A 14 5.17 0.34 -28.28
C ALA A 14 4.47 0.76 -27.00
N GLY A 15 3.27 0.22 -26.73
CA GLY A 15 2.50 0.56 -25.55
C GLY A 15 3.42 0.42 -24.34
N ILE A 16 3.55 1.47 -23.55
CA ILE A 16 4.35 1.40 -22.33
C ILE A 16 3.71 0.29 -21.49
N GLU A 17 4.46 -0.79 -21.29
CA GLU A 17 4.04 -1.90 -20.47
C GLU A 17 3.82 -1.37 -19.05
N LYS A 18 2.63 -1.62 -18.49
CA LYS A 18 2.26 -1.12 -17.15
C LYS A 18 2.92 -2.01 -16.12
N PRO A 19 3.84 -1.50 -15.28
CA PRO A 19 4.50 -2.33 -14.29
C PRO A 19 3.52 -2.72 -13.17
N ASN A 20 3.73 -3.89 -12.59
CA ASN A 20 3.14 -4.22 -11.30
C ASN A 20 3.75 -3.33 -10.21
N ILE A 21 2.92 -2.90 -9.25
CA ILE A 21 3.33 -2.00 -8.18
C ILE A 21 3.05 -2.70 -6.85
N ILE A 22 4.10 -2.94 -6.08
CA ILE A 22 3.99 -3.44 -4.70
C ILE A 22 4.50 -2.34 -3.76
N PHE A 23 3.63 -1.88 -2.88
CA PHE A 23 3.96 -0.91 -1.86
C PHE A 23 3.88 -1.60 -0.49
N ILE A 24 5.00 -1.69 0.22
CA ILE A 24 5.08 -2.29 1.55
C ILE A 24 5.29 -1.19 2.59
N LEU A 25 4.40 -1.13 3.58
CA LEU A 25 4.49 -0.20 4.70
C LEU A 25 4.57 -0.97 6.01
N THR A 26 5.72 -0.91 6.65
CA THR A 26 5.90 -1.43 8.01
C THR A 26 5.27 -0.47 9.03
N ASP A 27 4.74 -1.01 10.13
CA ASP A 27 4.13 -0.22 11.20
C ASP A 27 5.11 -0.12 12.38
N ASP A 28 5.37 1.10 12.84
CA ASP A 28 6.27 1.44 13.95
C ASP A 28 7.69 0.86 13.85
N GLN A 29 8.18 0.56 12.64
CA GLN A 29 9.58 0.15 12.43
C GLN A 29 10.50 1.37 12.55
N GLY A 30 11.45 1.29 13.47
CA GLY A 30 12.47 2.33 13.66
C GLY A 30 13.53 2.32 12.55
N TYR A 31 14.17 3.45 12.32
CA TYR A 31 15.28 3.56 11.35
C TYR A 31 16.40 2.54 11.61
N GLY A 32 16.69 2.26 12.88
CA GLY A 32 17.72 1.31 13.30
C GLY A 32 17.34 -0.17 13.21
N ASP A 33 16.10 -0.51 12.84
CA ASP A 33 15.60 -1.89 12.89
C ASP A 33 15.89 -2.69 11.61
N ILE A 34 16.97 -2.37 10.93
CA ILE A 34 17.48 -3.05 9.74
C ILE A 34 18.98 -3.32 9.93
N GLY A 35 19.45 -4.48 9.54
CA GLY A 35 20.86 -4.89 9.69
C GLY A 35 21.83 -3.91 9.03
N ARG A 36 21.48 -3.41 7.82
CA ARG A 36 22.29 -2.40 7.10
C ARG A 36 22.41 -1.07 7.82
N HIS A 37 21.51 -0.75 8.74
CA HIS A 37 21.59 0.44 9.58
C HIS A 37 22.39 0.22 10.87
N GLY A 38 22.99 -0.98 11.04
CA GLY A 38 23.86 -1.31 12.14
C GLY A 38 23.14 -1.85 13.38
N HIS A 39 21.96 -2.47 13.21
CA HIS A 39 21.28 -3.10 14.34
C HIS A 39 22.14 -4.23 14.94
N PRO A 40 22.40 -4.23 16.27
CA PRO A 40 23.39 -5.15 16.85
C PRO A 40 22.94 -6.60 16.96
N VAL A 41 21.62 -6.88 16.78
CA VAL A 41 21.05 -8.21 17.02
C VAL A 41 20.13 -8.65 15.87
N LEU A 42 19.35 -7.73 15.29
CA LEU A 42 18.42 -8.08 14.22
C LEU A 42 19.16 -8.42 12.93
N GLU A 43 18.83 -9.58 12.39
CA GLU A 43 19.28 -10.02 11.07
C GLU A 43 18.13 -9.81 10.08
N SER A 44 18.36 -9.00 9.03
CA SER A 44 17.39 -8.69 8.00
C SER A 44 17.93 -8.94 6.59
N PRO A 45 18.35 -10.18 6.26
CA PRO A 45 19.14 -10.45 5.06
C PRO A 45 18.44 -10.05 3.77
N ASN A 46 17.14 -10.26 3.65
CA ASN A 46 16.38 -9.89 2.46
C ASN A 46 16.19 -8.37 2.34
N MET A 47 15.95 -7.68 3.45
CA MET A 47 15.87 -6.20 3.46
C MET A 47 17.25 -5.59 3.20
N ASP A 48 18.30 -6.18 3.74
CA ASP A 48 19.69 -5.77 3.51
C ASP A 48 20.08 -5.92 2.04
N GLN A 49 19.68 -7.03 1.39
CA GLN A 49 19.87 -7.21 -0.05
C GLN A 49 19.10 -6.15 -0.84
N MET A 50 17.83 -5.94 -0.54
CA MET A 50 17.03 -4.92 -1.20
C MET A 50 17.62 -3.51 -0.99
N TYR A 51 18.15 -3.23 0.18
CA TYR A 51 18.85 -1.98 0.47
C TYR A 51 20.06 -1.77 -0.47
N ASP A 52 20.84 -2.81 -0.74
CA ASP A 52 22.04 -2.75 -1.59
C ASP A 52 21.68 -2.61 -3.09
N GLU A 53 20.55 -3.17 -3.52
CA GLU A 53 20.13 -3.28 -4.93
C GLU A 53 19.15 -2.20 -5.36
N SER A 54 18.68 -1.33 -4.46
CA SER A 54 17.62 -0.37 -4.73
C SER A 54 18.05 1.09 -4.65
N VAL A 55 17.17 1.98 -5.12
CA VAL A 55 17.29 3.42 -4.89
C VAL A 55 16.78 3.75 -3.49
N ARG A 56 17.59 4.45 -2.72
CA ARG A 56 17.24 4.92 -1.38
C ARG A 56 16.92 6.41 -1.35
N PHE A 57 15.96 6.74 -0.51
CA PHE A 57 15.65 8.12 -0.16
C PHE A 57 16.09 8.37 1.30
N ASP A 58 17.25 8.99 1.49
CA ASP A 58 17.79 9.26 2.83
C ASP A 58 16.96 10.29 3.62
N HIS A 59 16.17 11.08 2.93
CA HIS A 59 15.31 12.12 3.49
C HIS A 59 13.85 11.90 3.08
N PHE A 60 13.27 10.76 3.48
CA PHE A 60 11.87 10.48 3.32
C PHE A 60 11.16 10.58 4.67
N TYR A 61 10.28 11.55 4.80
CA TYR A 61 9.58 11.84 6.06
C TYR A 61 8.12 11.46 5.95
N VAL A 62 7.58 10.94 7.05
CA VAL A 62 6.18 10.58 7.22
C VAL A 62 5.58 11.37 8.39
N SER A 63 4.26 11.37 8.53
CA SER A 63 3.62 11.92 9.72
C SER A 63 4.01 11.10 10.96
N PRO A 64 4.00 11.70 12.17
CA PRO A 64 4.47 11.03 13.40
C PRO A 64 3.53 9.93 13.91
N SER A 65 2.48 9.58 13.16
CA SER A 65 1.52 8.54 13.52
C SER A 65 0.93 7.86 12.28
N CYS A 66 0.36 6.66 12.47
CA CYS A 66 -0.03 5.74 11.41
C CYS A 66 -1.16 6.24 10.50
N SER A 67 -2.31 6.66 11.03
CA SER A 67 -3.46 7.06 10.20
C SER A 67 -3.18 8.28 9.32
N PRO A 68 -2.57 9.38 9.81
CA PRO A 68 -2.17 10.51 8.97
C PRO A 68 -1.19 10.12 7.86
N THR A 69 -0.17 9.31 8.18
CA THR A 69 0.78 8.79 7.19
C THR A 69 0.07 7.99 6.10
N ARG A 70 -0.82 7.06 6.48
CA ARG A 70 -1.57 6.20 5.54
C ARG A 70 -2.47 7.02 4.64
N ALA A 71 -3.18 8.00 5.20
CA ALA A 71 -4.04 8.90 4.44
C ALA A 71 -3.23 9.78 3.47
N ALA A 72 -2.08 10.31 3.90
CA ALA A 72 -1.21 11.11 3.04
C ALA A 72 -0.65 10.29 1.87
N LEU A 73 -0.20 9.06 2.12
CA LEU A 73 0.28 8.13 1.08
C LEU A 73 -0.82 7.76 0.07
N LEU A 74 -2.06 7.52 0.56
CA LEU A 74 -3.18 7.16 -0.31
C LEU A 74 -3.68 8.31 -1.17
N THR A 75 -3.56 9.56 -0.70
CA THR A 75 -4.18 10.71 -1.37
C THR A 75 -3.17 11.67 -2.01
N GLY A 76 -1.88 11.55 -1.67
CA GLY A 76 -0.88 12.55 -2.03
C GLY A 76 -1.10 13.91 -1.36
N MET A 77 -1.96 13.99 -0.34
CA MET A 77 -2.32 15.23 0.35
C MET A 77 -1.85 15.22 1.80
N HIS A 78 -1.37 16.37 2.26
CA HIS A 78 -1.06 16.59 3.68
C HIS A 78 -2.30 16.34 4.57
N GLU A 79 -2.11 15.83 5.78
CA GLU A 79 -3.16 15.42 6.72
C GLU A 79 -4.23 16.51 6.98
N PHE A 80 -3.87 17.77 7.03
CA PHE A 80 -4.82 18.88 7.20
C PHE A 80 -5.72 19.10 5.97
N ARG A 81 -5.40 18.48 4.84
CA ARG A 81 -6.18 18.57 3.60
C ARG A 81 -6.97 17.32 3.28
N ASN A 82 -6.62 16.18 3.85
CA ASN A 82 -7.29 14.91 3.63
C ASN A 82 -8.26 14.52 4.78
N GLY A 83 -8.25 15.26 5.89
CA GLY A 83 -9.13 15.10 7.04
C GLY A 83 -8.57 14.20 8.16
N VAL A 84 -7.47 13.49 7.92
CA VAL A 84 -6.90 12.55 8.89
C VAL A 84 -5.76 13.21 9.64
N THR A 85 -6.05 13.67 10.85
CA THR A 85 -5.08 14.41 11.68
C THR A 85 -4.69 13.67 12.97
N HIS A 86 -5.29 12.51 13.22
CA HIS A 86 -5.04 11.71 14.41
C HIS A 86 -5.41 10.25 14.17
N THR A 87 -5.06 9.37 15.11
CA THR A 87 -5.33 7.92 15.10
C THR A 87 -6.62 7.51 15.83
N LEU A 88 -7.38 8.47 16.31
CA LEU A 88 -8.63 8.25 17.06
C LEU A 88 -9.81 8.94 16.37
N GLU A 89 -10.97 8.29 16.43
CA GLU A 89 -12.22 8.85 15.92
C GLU A 89 -12.55 10.24 16.53
N PRO A 90 -13.09 11.16 15.74
CA PRO A 90 -13.39 11.07 14.30
C PRO A 90 -12.22 11.53 13.40
N ARG A 91 -11.06 11.84 13.97
CA ARG A 91 -9.92 12.45 13.26
C ARG A 91 -9.06 11.47 12.45
N GLU A 92 -9.45 10.20 12.40
CA GLU A 92 -8.88 9.16 11.53
C GLU A 92 -9.67 8.97 10.23
N HIS A 93 -10.76 9.73 10.04
CA HIS A 93 -11.64 9.58 8.90
C HIS A 93 -11.14 10.38 7.71
N LEU A 94 -10.74 9.67 6.67
CA LEU A 94 -10.44 10.29 5.38
C LEU A 94 -11.69 10.96 4.82
N PHE A 95 -11.59 12.19 4.27
CA PHE A 95 -12.74 12.84 3.63
C PHE A 95 -13.33 11.91 2.56
N LYS A 96 -14.66 11.81 2.53
CA LYS A 96 -15.37 10.86 1.64
C LYS A 96 -15.19 11.16 0.16
N ASP A 97 -14.98 12.41 -0.19
CA ASP A 97 -14.72 12.91 -1.54
C ASP A 97 -13.23 12.91 -1.92
N ALA A 98 -12.34 12.50 -1.00
CA ALA A 98 -10.93 12.37 -1.30
C ALA A 98 -10.70 11.25 -2.31
N VAL A 99 -10.09 11.58 -3.44
CA VAL A 99 -9.64 10.62 -4.44
C VAL A 99 -8.38 9.93 -3.92
N THR A 100 -8.36 8.61 -4.01
CA THR A 100 -7.23 7.81 -3.55
C THR A 100 -6.40 7.28 -4.71
N LEU A 101 -5.15 6.92 -4.44
CA LEU A 101 -4.26 6.33 -5.43
C LEU A 101 -4.87 5.09 -6.13
N PRO A 102 -5.49 4.13 -5.43
CA PRO A 102 -6.16 3.01 -6.10
C PRO A 102 -7.34 3.46 -6.99
N ASP A 103 -8.09 4.51 -6.64
CA ASP A 103 -9.13 5.03 -7.53
C ASP A 103 -8.55 5.47 -8.87
N ILE A 104 -7.39 6.15 -8.85
CA ILE A 104 -6.69 6.61 -10.06
C ILE A 104 -6.14 5.41 -10.84
N LEU A 105 -5.47 4.47 -10.17
CA LEU A 105 -4.86 3.31 -10.83
C LEU A 105 -5.90 2.40 -11.49
N LYS A 106 -7.10 2.28 -10.91
CA LYS A 106 -8.24 1.56 -11.54
C LYS A 106 -8.63 2.18 -12.88
N THR A 107 -8.60 3.51 -13.03
CA THR A 107 -8.87 4.13 -14.34
C THR A 107 -7.84 3.75 -15.40
N ALA A 108 -6.66 3.34 -14.97
CA ALA A 108 -5.60 2.81 -15.84
C ALA A 108 -5.67 1.28 -16.00
N GLY A 109 -6.66 0.60 -15.45
CA GLY A 109 -6.88 -0.84 -15.60
C GLY A 109 -6.10 -1.71 -14.61
N TYR A 110 -5.57 -1.13 -13.54
CA TYR A 110 -4.93 -1.91 -12.47
C TYR A 110 -5.95 -2.65 -11.61
N LYS A 111 -5.65 -3.90 -11.24
CA LYS A 111 -6.28 -4.59 -10.11
C LYS A 111 -5.66 -4.08 -8.82
N THR A 112 -6.46 -3.78 -7.81
CA THR A 112 -5.97 -3.10 -6.60
C THR A 112 -6.21 -3.95 -5.36
N GLY A 113 -5.16 -4.15 -4.54
CA GLY A 113 -5.20 -4.94 -3.31
C GLY A 113 -4.72 -4.16 -2.10
N TRP A 114 -5.46 -4.29 -0.98
CA TRP A 114 -5.04 -3.84 0.34
C TRP A 114 -4.95 -5.03 1.29
N ILE A 115 -3.79 -5.23 1.91
CA ILE A 115 -3.57 -6.32 2.86
C ILE A 115 -2.92 -5.78 4.12
N GLY A 116 -3.43 -6.20 5.28
CA GLY A 116 -2.94 -5.82 6.58
C GLY A 116 -3.65 -4.63 7.23
N LYS A 117 -2.95 -3.86 8.05
CA LYS A 117 -3.50 -2.78 8.87
C LYS A 117 -4.07 -1.65 8.03
N TRP A 118 -5.36 -1.31 8.23
CA TRP A 118 -6.05 -0.20 7.56
C TRP A 118 -5.93 1.13 8.31
N HIS A 119 -6.49 1.20 9.49
CA HIS A 119 -6.47 2.35 10.41
C HIS A 119 -6.97 3.69 9.83
N LEU A 120 -7.95 3.64 8.92
CA LEU A 120 -8.64 4.81 8.36
C LEU A 120 -10.16 4.68 8.52
N SER A 121 -10.60 4.07 9.63
CA SER A 121 -11.98 3.72 9.98
C SER A 121 -12.55 2.53 9.19
N TYR A 122 -13.40 1.75 9.86
CA TYR A 122 -14.20 0.68 9.27
C TYR A 122 -15.69 1.03 9.22
N ARG A 123 -16.05 2.27 9.55
CA ARG A 123 -17.43 2.74 9.40
C ARG A 123 -17.87 2.73 7.93
N PRO A 124 -19.17 2.66 7.65
CA PRO A 124 -19.68 2.70 6.27
C PRO A 124 -19.12 3.89 5.48
N GLY A 125 -18.54 3.61 4.33
CA GLY A 125 -17.88 4.57 3.44
C GLY A 125 -16.38 4.79 3.69
N TYR A 126 -15.77 4.09 4.69
CA TYR A 126 -14.36 4.25 5.02
C TYR A 126 -13.53 2.97 4.90
N ALA A 127 -14.19 1.80 4.84
CA ALA A 127 -13.48 0.54 4.71
C ALA A 127 -12.69 0.45 3.38
N PRO A 128 -11.57 -0.30 3.32
CA PRO A 128 -10.69 -0.30 2.15
C PRO A 128 -11.40 -0.65 0.84
N HIS A 129 -12.34 -1.59 0.83
CA HIS A 129 -13.16 -1.93 -0.36
C HIS A 129 -14.06 -0.77 -0.84
N GLN A 130 -14.31 0.21 0.01
CA GLN A 130 -15.07 1.43 -0.30
C GLN A 130 -14.15 2.60 -0.68
N ARG A 131 -12.83 2.36 -0.67
CA ARG A 131 -11.78 3.34 -0.92
C ARG A 131 -10.86 2.91 -2.06
N GLY A 132 -11.42 2.26 -3.07
CA GLY A 132 -10.75 1.97 -4.33
C GLY A 132 -10.05 0.61 -4.41
N PHE A 133 -10.11 -0.24 -3.38
CA PHE A 133 -9.48 -1.55 -3.43
C PHE A 133 -10.46 -2.66 -3.83
N ASP A 134 -10.06 -3.47 -4.82
CA ASP A 134 -10.84 -4.60 -5.35
C ASP A 134 -10.70 -5.85 -4.47
N TRP A 135 -9.50 -6.05 -3.90
CA TRP A 135 -9.18 -7.10 -2.96
C TRP A 135 -8.78 -6.50 -1.61
N THR A 136 -9.32 -7.05 -0.54
CA THR A 136 -8.97 -6.60 0.81
C THR A 136 -8.81 -7.77 1.77
N ALA A 137 -7.73 -7.79 2.54
CA ALA A 137 -7.51 -8.72 3.63
C ALA A 137 -6.96 -7.97 4.84
N THR A 138 -7.79 -7.67 5.81
CA THR A 138 -7.43 -6.84 6.96
C THR A 138 -7.85 -7.52 8.26
N ASN A 139 -7.18 -7.22 9.36
CA ASN A 139 -7.80 -7.44 10.67
C ASN A 139 -8.65 -6.20 11.01
N GLN A 140 -9.86 -6.42 11.50
CA GLN A 140 -10.63 -5.34 12.10
C GLN A 140 -9.90 -4.88 13.36
N GLU A 141 -9.98 -3.60 13.70
CA GLU A 141 -9.47 -3.08 14.96
C GLU A 141 -9.97 -3.98 16.10
N GLY A 142 -9.11 -4.81 16.60
CA GLY A 142 -9.43 -5.86 17.53
C GLY A 142 -8.17 -6.41 18.17
N PRO A 143 -8.21 -7.61 18.72
CA PRO A 143 -7.18 -8.07 19.62
C PRO A 143 -5.80 -7.86 19.03
N ARG A 144 -4.89 -7.38 19.88
CA ARG A 144 -3.47 -7.16 19.57
C ARG A 144 -2.72 -8.49 19.45
N ASP A 145 -3.45 -9.57 19.12
CA ASP A 145 -2.90 -10.90 18.97
C ASP A 145 -2.09 -10.97 17.69
N HIS A 146 -0.94 -11.60 17.79
CA HIS A 146 -0.07 -11.83 16.66
C HIS A 146 -0.25 -13.22 16.04
N PHE A 147 -1.00 -14.09 16.69
CA PHE A 147 -1.21 -15.47 16.27
C PHE A 147 -2.68 -15.81 16.19
N ASP A 148 -3.04 -16.68 15.23
CA ASP A 148 -4.38 -17.24 15.07
C ASP A 148 -5.48 -16.19 14.99
N VAL A 149 -5.22 -15.10 14.30
CA VAL A 149 -6.15 -13.96 14.18
C VAL A 149 -7.30 -14.26 13.23
N GLU A 150 -8.43 -13.57 13.41
CA GLU A 150 -9.47 -13.49 12.40
C GLU A 150 -9.17 -12.32 11.46
N ILE A 151 -9.18 -12.58 10.15
CA ILE A 151 -9.09 -11.52 9.13
C ILE A 151 -10.44 -11.31 8.44
N ILE A 152 -10.61 -10.14 7.85
CA ILE A 152 -11.72 -9.83 6.95
C ILE A 152 -11.18 -9.80 5.52
N ARG A 153 -11.42 -10.89 4.78
CA ARG A 153 -11.10 -10.97 3.36
C ARG A 153 -12.35 -10.66 2.54
N ASN A 154 -12.30 -9.60 1.73
CA ASN A 154 -13.40 -9.24 0.84
C ASN A 154 -14.77 -9.22 1.55
N ASN A 155 -14.84 -8.61 2.73
CA ASN A 155 -16.00 -8.52 3.63
C ASN A 155 -16.43 -9.85 4.31
N GLN A 156 -15.65 -10.90 4.20
CA GLN A 156 -15.91 -12.16 4.88
C GLN A 156 -14.93 -12.39 6.02
N ARG A 157 -15.42 -12.79 7.19
CA ARG A 157 -14.57 -13.13 8.33
C ARG A 157 -13.98 -14.52 8.12
N ILE A 158 -12.67 -14.64 8.23
CA ILE A 158 -11.93 -15.87 8.01
C ILE A 158 -11.01 -16.08 9.22
N PRO A 159 -11.20 -17.17 9.98
CA PRO A 159 -10.25 -17.55 11.01
C PRO A 159 -8.96 -18.02 10.35
N THR A 160 -7.83 -17.58 10.86
CA THR A 160 -6.52 -17.98 10.36
C THR A 160 -5.73 -18.74 11.41
N LYS A 161 -4.61 -19.31 11.01
CA LYS A 161 -3.68 -20.03 11.86
C LYS A 161 -2.26 -19.52 11.65
N GLY A 162 -1.48 -19.46 12.72
CA GLY A 162 -0.10 -19.06 12.69
C GLY A 162 0.12 -17.57 12.95
N PHE A 163 1.30 -17.10 12.58
CA PHE A 163 1.71 -15.72 12.79
C PHE A 163 0.99 -14.78 11.79
N ARG A 164 0.47 -13.68 12.28
CA ARG A 164 -0.39 -12.76 11.50
C ARG A 164 0.29 -12.22 10.25
N GLU A 165 1.55 -11.84 10.35
CA GLU A 165 2.31 -11.31 9.23
C GLU A 165 2.52 -12.36 8.13
N ASP A 166 2.75 -13.64 8.49
CA ASP A 166 2.80 -14.73 7.51
C ASP A 166 1.46 -14.86 6.77
N VAL A 167 0.34 -14.75 7.49
CA VAL A 167 -1.00 -14.74 6.88
C VAL A 167 -1.15 -13.58 5.90
N TYR A 168 -0.65 -12.39 6.22
CA TYR A 168 -0.72 -11.25 5.29
C TYR A 168 0.14 -11.47 4.04
N PHE A 169 1.31 -12.08 4.17
CA PHE A 169 2.14 -12.42 3.02
C PHE A 169 1.48 -13.52 2.17
N ASP A 170 0.84 -14.53 2.75
CA ASP A 170 0.08 -15.54 2.02
C ASP A 170 -1.11 -14.92 1.26
N GLU A 171 -1.82 -13.98 1.87
CA GLU A 171 -2.87 -13.20 1.20
C GLU A 171 -2.32 -12.35 0.04
N ALA A 172 -1.13 -11.78 0.22
CA ALA A 172 -0.45 -11.03 -0.82
C ALA A 172 -0.10 -11.91 -2.02
N MET A 173 0.45 -13.09 -1.79
CA MET A 173 0.74 -14.06 -2.84
C MET A 173 -0.53 -14.52 -3.55
N THR A 174 -1.60 -14.79 -2.80
CA THR A 174 -2.92 -15.15 -3.37
C THR A 174 -3.45 -14.04 -4.28
N PHE A 175 -3.37 -12.78 -3.84
CA PHE A 175 -3.77 -11.63 -4.65
C PHE A 175 -2.96 -11.51 -5.95
N ILE A 176 -1.64 -11.71 -5.88
CA ILE A 176 -0.74 -11.66 -7.03
C ILE A 176 -1.09 -12.76 -8.03
N ASP A 177 -1.29 -13.99 -7.56
CA ASP A 177 -1.67 -15.13 -8.40
C ASP A 177 -3.02 -14.89 -9.09
N GLU A 178 -3.99 -14.33 -8.36
CA GLU A 178 -5.30 -14.00 -8.92
C GLU A 178 -5.29 -12.78 -9.86
N ALA A 179 -4.26 -11.93 -9.81
CA ALA A 179 -4.11 -10.84 -10.76
C ALA A 179 -3.76 -11.36 -12.16
N GLY A 180 -3.04 -12.48 -12.26
CA GLY A 180 -2.64 -13.08 -13.53
C GLY A 180 -1.85 -12.08 -14.39
N ASP A 181 -2.28 -11.89 -15.62
CA ASP A 181 -1.66 -10.96 -16.57
C ASP A 181 -2.13 -9.50 -16.41
N GLN A 182 -3.09 -9.22 -15.50
CA GLN A 182 -3.56 -7.86 -15.27
C GLN A 182 -2.54 -7.08 -14.44
N PRO A 183 -2.16 -5.86 -14.83
CA PRO A 183 -1.30 -5.04 -13.99
C PRO A 183 -1.98 -4.79 -12.63
N PHE A 184 -1.22 -4.89 -11.57
CA PHE A 184 -1.77 -4.74 -10.21
C PHE A 184 -1.03 -3.70 -9.37
N PHE A 185 -1.75 -3.17 -8.41
CA PHE A 185 -1.26 -2.38 -7.30
C PHE A 185 -1.59 -3.09 -5.99
N LEU A 186 -0.58 -3.57 -5.31
CA LEU A 186 -0.68 -4.17 -3.99
C LEU A 186 -0.16 -3.20 -2.93
N TYR A 187 -0.96 -2.90 -1.90
CA TYR A 187 -0.56 -2.16 -0.72
C TYR A 187 -0.57 -3.11 0.48
N LEU A 188 0.60 -3.55 0.90
CA LEU A 188 0.82 -4.47 2.02
C LEU A 188 1.27 -3.69 3.26
N CYS A 189 0.53 -3.84 4.37
CA CYS A 189 0.80 -3.19 5.65
C CYS A 189 0.97 -4.24 6.74
N THR A 190 2.11 -4.26 7.40
CA THR A 190 2.34 -5.15 8.55
C THR A 190 2.02 -4.48 9.87
#